data_0970cca0f76553361668eb9c33f0bde2
#
_entry.id   0970cca0f76553361668eb9c33f0bde2
#
_cell.length_a   1.000
_cell.length_b   1.000
_cell.length_c   1.000
_cell.angle_alpha   90.00
_cell.angle_beta   90.00
_cell.angle_gamma   90.00
#
_symmetry.space_group_name_H-M   'P 1'
#
loop_
_entity.id
_entity.type
_entity.pdbx_description
1 polymer ?
#
loop_
_entity_poly.entity_id
_entity_poly.type
_entity_poly.pdbx_seq_one_letter_code
_entity_poly.pdbx_strand_id
1 'polypeptide(L)'
;MGEKKEGKENEKCSTMPDVLIKGYKILRTVSVGQDFSIAEVEHKQSGIPDCLCGSHRLIHYDSYRRYIKHVSENGAIYHLKVKCKRYKCLDCGRVFRERLEGVRPYARHSERFKNRLVSEYARNVCNKAIARIYRISASTVERAIHSRYEQKLKEQINYPCPEIIGIDEHTIHKGYKFATTIADLSHHRIYDVIKGKRHIDIESTLMSYKGRENVKVVCMDLSSGYRSIVRRCFPNAKIVADRFHVIRLVLYHFMEFCKSAQEEVKWKRSLTYPLRKRKERLKPHERERLKNFFKENPAIELAYEFKEKLCELLNKKSQMAKQCKNNIRKLKGMMKVMRYEAPTEFGKLAETISEWFAPIIRMWRFTKNNGITEGFHRKMKLIQRLAYGYKNFENYRLRVLVQCGVFH
;
A
#
# COMPACT_ATOMS: atom_id res chain seq x y z
N MET A 1 32.19 47.87 -40.17
CA MET A 1 33.05 47.59 -39.01
C MET A 1 32.11 47.25 -37.87
N GLY A 2 31.95 45.98 -37.55
CA GLY A 2 31.07 45.46 -36.52
C GLY A 2 31.87 44.55 -35.59
N GLU A 3 32.09 45.00 -34.38
CA GLU A 3 32.88 44.31 -33.37
C GLU A 3 32.09 43.09 -32.83
N LYS A 4 32.67 41.91 -32.94
CA LYS A 4 32.23 40.72 -32.27
C LYS A 4 32.62 40.85 -30.80
N LYS A 5 31.62 40.99 -29.90
CA LYS A 5 31.84 40.82 -28.45
C LYS A 5 31.96 39.32 -28.14
N GLU A 6 33.17 38.88 -27.87
CA GLU A 6 33.44 37.60 -27.22
C GLU A 6 32.98 37.67 -25.75
N GLY A 7 31.96 36.87 -25.44
CA GLY A 7 31.52 36.71 -24.05
C GLY A 7 32.52 35.84 -23.28
N LYS A 8 33.28 36.48 -22.39
CA LYS A 8 34.11 35.78 -21.39
C LYS A 8 33.21 35.00 -20.43
N GLU A 9 33.22 33.71 -20.54
CA GLU A 9 32.66 32.81 -19.53
C GLU A 9 33.46 32.97 -18.24
N ASN A 10 32.82 33.49 -17.19
CA ASN A 10 33.38 33.56 -15.84
C ASN A 10 33.54 32.16 -15.27
N GLU A 11 34.74 31.60 -15.33
CA GLU A 11 35.14 30.37 -14.63
C GLU A 11 35.31 30.71 -13.13
N LYS A 12 34.23 30.54 -12.36
CA LYS A 12 34.33 30.43 -10.91
C LYS A 12 34.81 29.02 -10.56
N CYS A 13 36.12 28.93 -10.28
CA CYS A 13 36.72 27.76 -9.63
C CYS A 13 36.19 27.72 -8.18
N SER A 14 35.04 27.04 -7.94
CA SER A 14 34.55 26.82 -6.60
C SER A 14 35.22 25.59 -6.00
N THR A 15 35.66 25.71 -4.76
CA THR A 15 36.20 24.66 -3.91
C THR A 15 35.42 23.35 -4.07
N MET A 16 36.14 22.29 -4.39
CA MET A 16 35.57 20.96 -4.68
C MET A 16 34.70 20.43 -3.54
N PRO A 17 33.46 20.03 -3.79
CA PRO A 17 32.74 19.20 -2.85
C PRO A 17 33.31 17.78 -2.91
N ASP A 18 33.58 17.23 -1.74
CA ASP A 18 34.13 15.89 -1.56
C ASP A 18 33.33 14.79 -2.30
N VAL A 19 34.10 13.99 -3.01
CA VAL A 19 33.76 12.66 -3.55
C VAL A 19 32.36 12.48 -4.13
N LEU A 20 32.21 12.86 -5.37
CA LEU A 20 30.97 12.64 -6.13
C LEU A 20 30.65 11.17 -6.35
N ILE A 21 31.62 10.34 -6.66
CA ILE A 21 31.44 8.89 -6.87
C ILE A 21 32.68 8.16 -6.36
N LYS A 22 32.45 7.13 -5.57
CA LYS A 22 33.47 6.16 -5.18
C LYS A 22 34.11 5.56 -6.44
N GLY A 23 35.45 5.53 -6.50
CA GLY A 23 36.16 4.97 -7.63
C GLY A 23 36.50 5.96 -8.77
N TYR A 24 36.15 7.25 -8.66
CA TYR A 24 36.46 8.25 -9.69
C TYR A 24 37.26 9.43 -9.14
N LYS A 25 38.15 9.98 -9.98
CA LYS A 25 38.85 11.23 -9.74
C LYS A 25 38.20 12.33 -10.57
N ILE A 26 37.88 13.46 -9.94
CA ILE A 26 37.36 14.64 -10.63
C ILE A 26 38.56 15.36 -11.24
N LEU A 27 38.50 15.62 -12.54
CA LEU A 27 39.51 16.37 -13.29
C LEU A 27 39.13 17.85 -13.35
N ARG A 28 37.86 18.13 -13.66
CA ARG A 28 37.31 19.48 -13.81
C ARG A 28 35.82 19.47 -13.53
N THR A 29 35.30 20.56 -12.95
CA THR A 29 33.88 20.80 -12.78
C THR A 29 33.53 22.16 -13.40
N VAL A 30 32.47 22.19 -14.21
CA VAL A 30 31.95 23.41 -14.82
C VAL A 30 30.49 23.51 -14.46
N SER A 31 30.09 24.59 -13.82
CA SER A 31 28.68 24.88 -13.53
C SER A 31 27.99 25.39 -14.79
N VAL A 32 26.85 24.82 -15.12
CA VAL A 32 26.03 25.18 -16.27
C VAL A 32 24.72 25.79 -15.78
N GLY A 33 24.65 27.08 -15.69
CA GLY A 33 23.56 27.82 -15.07
C GLY A 33 23.47 27.53 -13.56
N GLN A 34 22.26 27.69 -13.00
CA GLN A 34 22.00 27.49 -11.57
C GLN A 34 21.65 26.05 -11.19
N ASP A 35 21.42 25.17 -12.14
CA ASP A 35 20.68 23.93 -11.92
C ASP A 35 21.49 22.63 -11.98
N PHE A 36 22.59 22.61 -12.71
CA PHE A 36 23.44 21.41 -12.79
C PHE A 36 24.87 21.76 -13.16
N SER A 37 25.76 20.81 -12.86
CA SER A 37 27.18 20.94 -13.20
C SER A 37 27.64 19.78 -14.09
N ILE A 38 28.59 20.03 -14.95
CA ILE A 38 29.29 18.99 -15.71
C ILE A 38 30.59 18.70 -14.97
N ALA A 39 30.80 17.47 -14.55
CA ALA A 39 32.04 17.01 -13.95
C ALA A 39 32.76 16.07 -14.92
N GLU A 40 33.93 16.48 -15.33
CA GLU A 40 34.86 15.63 -16.08
C GLU A 40 35.59 14.72 -15.09
N VAL A 41 35.41 13.41 -15.23
CA VAL A 41 35.88 12.42 -14.27
C VAL A 41 36.65 11.30 -14.95
N GLU A 42 37.65 10.77 -14.25
CA GLU A 42 38.43 9.61 -14.65
C GLU A 42 38.26 8.48 -13.61
N HIS A 43 38.18 7.26 -14.09
CA HIS A 43 38.08 6.09 -13.22
C HIS A 43 39.42 5.84 -12.51
N LYS A 44 39.43 5.78 -11.18
CA LYS A 44 40.68 5.65 -10.37
C LYS A 44 41.35 4.29 -10.52
N GLN A 45 40.57 3.24 -10.73
CA GLN A 45 41.04 1.88 -10.96
C GLN A 45 40.58 1.40 -12.31
N SER A 46 41.44 1.49 -13.29
CA SER A 46 41.29 0.68 -14.48
C SER A 46 41.93 -0.69 -14.20
N GLY A 47 41.25 -1.48 -13.39
CA GLY A 47 41.51 -2.92 -13.44
C GLY A 47 41.17 -3.37 -14.85
N ILE A 48 42.16 -3.97 -15.56
CA ILE A 48 41.90 -4.57 -16.85
C ILE A 48 40.85 -5.67 -16.61
N PRO A 49 39.64 -5.55 -17.19
CA PRO A 49 38.62 -6.56 -16.93
C PRO A 49 38.99 -7.87 -17.62
N ASP A 50 38.75 -8.98 -16.97
CA ASP A 50 38.94 -10.29 -17.59
C ASP A 50 38.03 -10.47 -18.79
N CYS A 51 38.56 -11.10 -19.84
CA CYS A 51 37.72 -11.50 -20.96
C CYS A 51 36.82 -12.68 -20.55
N LEU A 52 35.63 -12.74 -21.12
CA LEU A 52 34.69 -13.85 -20.89
C LEU A 52 35.24 -15.22 -21.31
N CYS A 53 36.32 -15.26 -22.09
CA CYS A 53 37.03 -16.50 -22.41
C CYS A 53 38.09 -16.90 -21.36
N GLY A 54 38.21 -16.13 -20.28
CA GLY A 54 39.22 -16.34 -19.23
C GLY A 54 40.61 -15.79 -19.54
N SER A 55 40.83 -15.21 -20.71
CA SER A 55 42.13 -14.67 -21.09
C SER A 55 42.42 -13.33 -20.46
N HIS A 56 43.67 -13.12 -20.03
CA HIS A 56 44.21 -11.85 -19.55
C HIS A 56 45.01 -11.11 -20.64
N ARG A 57 45.17 -11.70 -21.86
CA ARG A 57 45.90 -11.09 -22.98
C ARG A 57 45.03 -10.04 -23.68
N LEU A 58 45.03 -8.82 -23.14
CA LEU A 58 44.18 -7.73 -23.56
C LEU A 58 45.02 -6.55 -24.02
N ILE A 59 44.62 -5.92 -25.11
CA ILE A 59 45.17 -4.65 -25.58
C ILE A 59 44.13 -3.55 -25.51
N HIS A 60 44.57 -2.33 -25.26
CA HIS A 60 43.72 -1.14 -25.38
C HIS A 60 43.30 -0.99 -26.84
N TYR A 61 42.00 -1.00 -27.10
CA TYR A 61 41.44 -0.89 -28.46
C TYR A 61 41.20 0.57 -28.83
N ASP A 62 40.38 1.26 -28.06
CA ASP A 62 40.10 2.70 -28.18
C ASP A 62 39.49 3.28 -26.88
N SER A 63 39.16 4.56 -26.92
CA SER A 63 38.47 5.26 -25.83
C SER A 63 37.37 6.13 -26.38
N TYR A 64 36.27 6.22 -25.64
CA TYR A 64 35.15 7.09 -25.98
C TYR A 64 34.60 7.80 -24.75
N ARG A 65 33.84 8.89 -24.95
CA ARG A 65 33.25 9.67 -23.86
C ARG A 65 31.82 9.22 -23.61
N ARG A 66 31.43 9.08 -22.33
CA ARG A 66 30.05 8.84 -21.89
C ARG A 66 29.59 9.98 -21.00
N TYR A 67 28.31 10.35 -21.16
CA TYR A 67 27.63 11.26 -20.27
C TYR A 67 26.67 10.47 -19.39
N ILE A 68 26.87 10.57 -18.07
CA ILE A 68 26.12 9.81 -17.07
C ILE A 68 25.50 10.79 -16.09
N LYS A 69 24.19 10.82 -15.98
CA LYS A 69 23.52 11.64 -14.99
C LYS A 69 23.68 11.05 -13.60
N HIS A 70 24.07 11.88 -12.66
CA HIS A 70 24.41 11.51 -11.29
C HIS A 70 23.82 12.51 -10.30
N VAL A 71 23.72 12.12 -9.02
CA VAL A 71 23.34 12.99 -7.92
C VAL A 71 24.37 12.83 -6.79
N SER A 72 24.84 13.96 -6.25
CA SER A 72 25.74 13.99 -5.09
C SER A 72 25.01 13.64 -3.79
N GLU A 73 25.74 13.57 -2.69
CA GLU A 73 25.17 13.37 -1.34
C GLU A 73 24.22 14.50 -0.96
N ASN A 74 24.58 15.70 -1.26
CA ASN A 74 23.80 16.91 -0.99
C ASN A 74 22.63 17.10 -1.97
N GLY A 75 22.41 16.19 -2.90
CA GLY A 75 21.29 16.26 -3.85
C GLY A 75 21.58 17.07 -5.12
N ALA A 76 22.78 17.62 -5.30
CA ALA A 76 23.14 18.35 -6.51
C ALA A 76 23.22 17.41 -7.73
N ILE A 77 22.74 17.88 -8.88
CA ILE A 77 22.67 17.11 -10.12
C ILE A 77 23.94 17.34 -10.94
N TYR A 78 24.59 16.28 -11.36
CA TYR A 78 25.78 16.30 -12.20
C TYR A 78 25.57 15.50 -13.49
N HIS A 79 26.14 16.00 -14.57
CA HIS A 79 26.42 15.24 -15.79
C HIS A 79 27.89 14.84 -15.78
N LEU A 80 28.18 13.59 -15.46
CA LEU A 80 29.54 13.09 -15.45
C LEU A 80 29.97 12.80 -16.86
N LYS A 81 31.04 13.45 -17.30
CA LYS A 81 31.73 13.18 -18.56
C LYS A 81 32.87 12.20 -18.27
N VAL A 82 32.64 10.92 -18.55
CA VAL A 82 33.60 9.84 -18.25
C VAL A 82 34.31 9.40 -19.52
N LYS A 83 35.64 9.35 -19.49
CA LYS A 83 36.44 8.72 -20.53
C LYS A 83 36.43 7.21 -20.27
N CYS A 84 35.80 6.43 -21.15
CA CYS A 84 35.69 4.98 -21.07
C CYS A 84 36.63 4.30 -22.03
N LYS A 85 37.34 3.27 -21.58
CA LYS A 85 38.26 2.49 -22.41
C LYS A 85 37.57 1.24 -22.95
N ARG A 86 37.92 0.82 -24.17
CA ARG A 86 37.58 -0.48 -24.71
C ARG A 86 38.87 -1.30 -24.88
N TYR A 87 38.71 -2.61 -24.70
CA TYR A 87 39.81 -3.58 -24.78
C TYR A 87 39.47 -4.63 -25.82
N LYS A 88 40.48 -5.12 -26.51
CA LYS A 88 40.35 -6.26 -27.42
C LYS A 88 41.13 -7.44 -26.83
N CYS A 89 40.49 -8.58 -26.74
CA CYS A 89 41.14 -9.83 -26.37
C CYS A 89 41.94 -10.36 -27.56
N LEU A 90 43.20 -10.69 -27.34
CA LEU A 90 44.08 -11.24 -28.38
C LEU A 90 43.75 -12.71 -28.70
N ASP A 91 43.18 -13.46 -27.74
CA ASP A 91 42.89 -14.87 -27.91
C ASP A 91 41.55 -15.13 -28.62
N CYS A 92 40.49 -14.43 -28.25
CA CYS A 92 39.16 -14.63 -28.85
C CYS A 92 38.71 -13.51 -29.76
N GLY A 93 39.49 -12.44 -29.95
CA GLY A 93 39.17 -11.29 -30.81
C GLY A 93 38.05 -10.38 -30.31
N ARG A 94 37.39 -10.71 -29.20
CA ARG A 94 36.23 -9.94 -28.68
C ARG A 94 36.66 -8.57 -28.18
N VAL A 95 35.89 -7.55 -28.56
CA VAL A 95 36.05 -6.19 -28.06
C VAL A 95 34.99 -5.94 -26.97
N PHE A 96 35.41 -5.43 -25.82
CA PHE A 96 34.55 -5.13 -24.69
C PHE A 96 35.01 -3.86 -23.96
N ARG A 97 34.17 -3.35 -23.09
CA ARG A 97 34.39 -2.08 -22.37
C ARG A 97 34.80 -2.35 -20.92
N GLU A 98 35.54 -1.43 -20.37
CA GLU A 98 35.73 -1.38 -18.93
C GLU A 98 34.39 -1.29 -18.16
N ARG A 99 34.36 -1.87 -16.98
CA ARG A 99 33.21 -1.76 -16.07
C ARG A 99 33.37 -0.50 -15.24
N LEU A 100 32.35 0.35 -15.27
CA LEU A 100 32.31 1.56 -14.46
C LEU A 100 31.60 1.25 -13.13
N GLU A 101 32.27 1.54 -12.00
CA GLU A 101 31.69 1.35 -10.68
C GLU A 101 30.43 2.23 -10.52
N GLY A 102 29.33 1.68 -9.98
CA GLY A 102 28.08 2.39 -9.78
C GLY A 102 27.30 2.74 -11.04
N VAL A 103 27.69 2.22 -12.21
CA VAL A 103 27.00 2.45 -13.49
C VAL A 103 26.84 1.12 -14.24
N ARG A 104 25.61 0.69 -14.47
CA ARG A 104 25.36 -0.51 -15.28
C ARG A 104 25.81 -0.33 -16.73
N PRO A 105 26.16 -1.42 -17.41
CA PRO A 105 26.47 -1.38 -18.84
C PRO A 105 25.37 -0.64 -19.62
N TYR A 106 25.78 0.23 -20.54
CA TYR A 106 24.89 1.05 -21.38
C TYR A 106 23.97 2.06 -20.63
N ALA A 107 23.98 2.11 -19.29
CA ALA A 107 23.13 3.04 -18.54
C ALA A 107 23.60 4.50 -18.73
N ARG A 108 22.62 5.41 -18.87
CA ARG A 108 22.82 6.86 -18.90
C ARG A 108 22.67 7.51 -17.52
N HIS A 109 22.37 6.71 -16.50
CA HIS A 109 22.14 7.13 -15.12
C HIS A 109 22.93 6.23 -14.18
N SER A 110 23.55 6.82 -13.15
CA SER A 110 24.22 6.06 -12.10
C SER A 110 23.17 5.34 -11.22
N GLU A 111 23.60 4.29 -10.53
CA GLU A 111 22.71 3.58 -9.58
C GLU A 111 22.28 4.50 -8.43
N ARG A 112 23.16 5.40 -7.99
CA ARG A 112 22.84 6.41 -6.97
C ARG A 112 21.73 7.36 -7.45
N PHE A 113 21.78 7.82 -8.70
CA PHE A 113 20.74 8.64 -9.29
C PHE A 113 19.39 7.89 -9.32
N LYS A 114 19.39 6.63 -9.74
CA LYS A 114 18.16 5.80 -9.72
C LYS A 114 17.61 5.60 -8.31
N ASN A 115 18.49 5.33 -7.33
CA ASN A 115 18.09 5.19 -5.94
C ASN A 115 17.46 6.48 -5.39
N ARG A 116 17.96 7.65 -5.81
CA ARG A 116 17.36 8.95 -5.44
C ARG A 116 15.95 9.09 -6.00
N LEU A 117 15.71 8.73 -7.28
CA LEU A 117 14.37 8.75 -7.86
C LEU A 117 13.39 7.86 -7.08
N VAL A 118 13.85 6.67 -6.68
CA VAL A 118 13.06 5.73 -5.86
C VAL A 118 12.75 6.31 -4.47
N SER A 119 13.72 6.99 -3.84
CA SER A 119 13.52 7.65 -2.55
C SER A 119 12.48 8.78 -2.64
N GLU A 120 12.53 9.62 -3.68
CA GLU A 120 11.51 10.66 -3.90
C GLU A 120 10.13 10.05 -4.14
N TYR A 121 10.08 8.99 -4.93
CA TYR A 121 8.85 8.26 -5.15
C TYR A 121 8.27 7.68 -3.84
N ALA A 122 9.08 7.12 -2.98
CA ALA A 122 8.66 6.62 -1.67
C ALA A 122 8.09 7.72 -0.77
N ARG A 123 8.57 8.96 -0.92
CA ARG A 123 8.06 10.16 -0.21
C ARG A 123 6.76 10.74 -0.80
N ASN A 124 6.04 10.00 -1.61
CA ASN A 124 4.78 10.41 -2.24
C ASN A 124 4.90 11.46 -3.37
N VAL A 125 6.11 11.72 -3.89
CA VAL A 125 6.25 12.60 -5.06
C VAL A 125 5.80 11.85 -6.31
N CYS A 126 4.97 12.48 -7.15
CA CYS A 126 4.49 11.84 -8.37
C CYS A 126 5.57 11.82 -9.48
N ASN A 127 5.47 10.84 -10.41
CA ASN A 127 6.47 10.66 -11.46
C ASN A 127 6.71 11.94 -12.31
N LYS A 128 5.65 12.72 -12.60
CA LYS A 128 5.78 13.98 -13.34
C LYS A 128 6.58 15.03 -12.56
N ALA A 129 6.37 15.14 -11.26
CA ALA A 129 7.11 16.06 -10.41
C ALA A 129 8.58 15.63 -10.30
N ILE A 130 8.87 14.36 -10.06
CA ILE A 130 10.23 13.81 -10.06
C ILE A 130 10.92 14.07 -11.41
N ALA A 131 10.21 13.80 -12.51
CA ALA A 131 10.72 14.04 -13.87
C ALA A 131 11.12 15.50 -14.08
N ARG A 132 10.30 16.43 -13.59
CA ARG A 132 10.55 17.87 -13.68
C ARG A 132 11.75 18.29 -12.83
N ILE A 133 11.81 17.85 -11.56
CA ILE A 133 12.92 18.15 -10.63
C ILE A 133 14.25 17.66 -11.21
N TYR A 134 14.28 16.44 -11.73
CA TYR A 134 15.51 15.81 -12.21
C TYR A 134 15.74 16.00 -13.72
N ARG A 135 14.89 16.76 -14.42
CA ARG A 135 14.98 17.03 -15.88
C ARG A 135 15.19 15.76 -16.70
N ILE A 136 14.28 14.80 -16.52
CA ILE A 136 14.21 13.54 -17.25
C ILE A 136 12.75 13.25 -17.64
N SER A 137 12.52 12.31 -18.53
CA SER A 137 11.14 11.92 -18.89
C SER A 137 10.46 11.17 -17.75
N ALA A 138 9.14 11.32 -17.59
CA ALA A 138 8.35 10.57 -16.63
C ALA A 138 8.44 9.06 -16.85
N SER A 139 8.57 8.61 -18.10
CA SER A 139 8.80 7.19 -18.44
C SER A 139 10.17 6.68 -17.98
N THR A 140 11.18 7.53 -17.91
CA THR A 140 12.48 7.17 -17.33
C THR A 140 12.37 6.99 -15.81
N VAL A 141 11.63 7.87 -15.13
CA VAL A 141 11.33 7.73 -13.69
C VAL A 141 10.58 6.42 -13.45
N GLU A 142 9.52 6.16 -14.20
CA GLU A 142 8.70 4.96 -14.09
C GLU A 142 9.53 3.69 -14.26
N ARG A 143 10.35 3.59 -15.32
CA ARG A 143 11.24 2.44 -15.54
C ARG A 143 12.26 2.24 -14.41
N ALA A 144 12.82 3.30 -13.86
CA ALA A 144 13.77 3.20 -12.75
C ALA A 144 13.10 2.63 -11.50
N ILE A 145 11.86 3.07 -11.21
CA ILE A 145 11.06 2.62 -10.08
C ILE A 145 10.66 1.16 -10.27
N HIS A 146 10.07 0.82 -11.43
CA HIS A 146 9.66 -0.56 -11.74
C HIS A 146 10.83 -1.54 -11.62
N SER A 147 11.95 -1.25 -12.28
CA SER A 147 13.15 -2.10 -12.22
C SER A 147 13.64 -2.37 -10.79
N ARG A 148 13.52 -1.40 -9.89
CA ARG A 148 13.95 -1.55 -8.49
C ARG A 148 12.96 -2.36 -7.67
N TYR A 149 11.67 -2.12 -7.87
CA TYR A 149 10.64 -2.80 -7.08
C TYR A 149 10.24 -4.17 -7.61
N GLU A 150 10.36 -4.42 -8.92
CA GLU A 150 10.21 -5.77 -9.49
C GLU A 150 11.23 -6.76 -8.90
N GLN A 151 12.46 -6.31 -8.69
CA GLN A 151 13.45 -7.13 -8.02
C GLN A 151 13.01 -7.46 -6.59
N LYS A 152 12.57 -6.46 -5.81
CA LYS A 152 12.06 -6.66 -4.46
C LYS A 152 10.78 -7.52 -4.45
N LEU A 153 9.87 -7.34 -5.42
CA LEU A 153 8.67 -8.17 -5.54
C LEU A 153 9.03 -9.64 -5.82
N LYS A 154 10.03 -9.92 -6.66
CA LYS A 154 10.53 -11.29 -6.89
C LYS A 154 11.08 -11.92 -5.61
N GLU A 155 11.78 -11.14 -4.80
CA GLU A 155 12.23 -11.57 -3.48
C GLU A 155 11.03 -11.86 -2.56
N GLN A 156 9.97 -11.05 -2.63
CA GLN A 156 8.74 -11.18 -1.84
C GLN A 156 7.87 -12.37 -2.27
N ILE A 157 7.84 -12.76 -3.54
CA ILE A 157 7.12 -13.95 -4.03
C ILE A 157 7.59 -15.22 -3.31
N ASN A 158 8.78 -15.23 -2.75
CA ASN A 158 9.30 -16.30 -1.91
C ASN A 158 8.89 -16.18 -0.44
N TYR A 159 8.24 -15.08 -0.03
CA TYR A 159 7.74 -14.91 1.33
C TYR A 159 6.46 -15.73 1.50
N PRO A 160 6.39 -16.59 2.50
CA PRO A 160 5.20 -17.39 2.73
C PRO A 160 4.01 -16.48 3.09
N CYS A 161 2.82 -16.95 2.76
CA CYS A 161 1.59 -16.27 3.14
C CYS A 161 1.53 -16.09 4.68
N PRO A 162 1.15 -14.90 5.19
CA PRO A 162 1.07 -14.67 6.62
C PRO A 162 0.06 -15.61 7.31
N GLU A 163 0.33 -16.00 8.55
CA GLU A 163 -0.55 -16.89 9.31
C GLU A 163 -1.93 -16.27 9.62
N ILE A 164 -1.98 -14.95 9.73
CA ILE A 164 -3.21 -14.19 10.04
C ILE A 164 -3.38 -13.10 8.98
N ILE A 165 -4.37 -13.27 8.12
CA ILE A 165 -4.65 -12.34 7.04
C ILE A 165 -6.01 -11.66 7.20
N GLY A 166 -6.09 -10.42 6.71
CA GLY A 166 -7.33 -9.68 6.50
C GLY A 166 -7.63 -9.59 5.01
N ILE A 167 -8.89 -9.82 4.64
CA ILE A 167 -9.38 -9.62 3.27
C ILE A 167 -10.46 -8.56 3.30
N ASP A 168 -10.30 -7.52 2.48
CA ASP A 168 -11.26 -6.42 2.40
C ASP A 168 -11.29 -5.81 1.00
N GLU A 169 -12.43 -5.23 0.61
CA GLU A 169 -12.59 -4.57 -0.68
C GLU A 169 -12.41 -3.07 -0.57
N HIS A 170 -11.78 -2.48 -1.56
CA HIS A 170 -11.78 -1.03 -1.70
C HIS A 170 -12.04 -0.59 -3.15
N THR A 171 -12.61 0.59 -3.28
CA THR A 171 -12.93 1.18 -4.57
C THR A 171 -11.74 1.98 -5.09
N ILE A 172 -11.26 1.65 -6.28
CA ILE A 172 -10.24 2.43 -7.02
C ILE A 172 -10.89 3.59 -7.76
N HIS A 173 -12.00 3.30 -8.47
CA HIS A 173 -12.84 4.31 -9.10
C HIS A 173 -14.29 4.11 -8.69
N LYS A 174 -14.94 5.21 -8.27
CA LYS A 174 -16.32 5.17 -7.78
C LYS A 174 -17.23 4.47 -8.80
N GLY A 175 -17.90 3.42 -8.33
CA GLY A 175 -18.94 2.71 -9.03
C GLY A 175 -18.51 1.49 -9.87
N TYR A 176 -17.25 1.38 -10.34
CA TYR A 176 -16.93 0.32 -11.31
C TYR A 176 -15.57 -0.37 -11.21
N LYS A 177 -14.57 0.23 -10.53
CA LYS A 177 -13.25 -0.39 -10.34
C LYS A 177 -12.98 -0.69 -8.88
N PHE A 178 -12.86 -1.95 -8.57
CA PHE A 178 -12.58 -2.46 -7.23
C PHE A 178 -11.22 -3.14 -7.19
N ALA A 179 -10.67 -3.22 -6.00
CA ALA A 179 -9.53 -4.09 -5.68
C ALA A 179 -9.76 -4.77 -4.35
N THR A 180 -9.23 -5.97 -4.23
CA THR A 180 -9.22 -6.74 -2.99
C THR A 180 -7.86 -6.59 -2.33
N THR A 181 -7.86 -6.15 -1.08
CA THR A 181 -6.66 -5.97 -0.26
C THR A 181 -6.45 -7.20 0.60
N ILE A 182 -5.24 -7.74 0.56
CA ILE A 182 -4.78 -8.80 1.47
C ILE A 182 -3.81 -8.16 2.45
N ALA A 183 -4.18 -8.11 3.71
CA ALA A 183 -3.38 -7.52 4.78
C ALA A 183 -2.77 -8.60 5.68
N ASP A 184 -1.51 -8.44 6.03
CA ASP A 184 -0.85 -9.17 7.12
C ASP A 184 -1.23 -8.50 8.45
N LEU A 185 -2.17 -9.09 9.17
CA LEU A 185 -2.67 -8.54 10.44
C LEU A 185 -1.69 -8.76 11.59
N SER A 186 -0.69 -9.62 11.42
CA SER A 186 0.35 -9.85 12.42
C SER A 186 1.38 -8.73 12.43
N HIS A 187 1.82 -8.31 11.24
CA HIS A 187 2.89 -7.32 11.07
C HIS A 187 2.38 -5.95 10.64
N HIS A 188 1.05 -5.75 10.62
CA HIS A 188 0.43 -4.46 10.32
C HIS A 188 0.88 -3.87 8.96
N ARG A 189 0.80 -4.68 7.88
CA ARG A 189 1.23 -4.30 6.54
C ARG A 189 0.32 -4.89 5.46
N ILE A 190 0.34 -4.32 4.27
CA ILE A 190 -0.33 -4.90 3.10
C ILE A 190 0.55 -6.02 2.55
N TYR A 191 -0.02 -7.22 2.43
CA TYR A 191 0.64 -8.35 1.80
C TYR A 191 0.49 -8.29 0.28
N ASP A 192 -0.74 -8.05 -0.22
CA ASP A 192 -0.99 -7.86 -1.65
C ASP A 192 -2.25 -7.02 -1.91
N VAL A 193 -2.39 -6.57 -3.17
CA VAL A 193 -3.59 -5.90 -3.70
C VAL A 193 -3.94 -6.56 -5.03
N ILE A 194 -5.11 -7.17 -5.11
CA ILE A 194 -5.59 -7.90 -6.27
C ILE A 194 -6.59 -7.04 -7.02
N LYS A 195 -6.51 -7.01 -8.36
CA LYS A 195 -7.46 -6.29 -9.19
C LYS A 195 -8.81 -7.00 -9.22
N GLY A 196 -9.88 -6.25 -8.99
CA GLY A 196 -11.25 -6.78 -9.02
C GLY A 196 -11.77 -7.23 -7.66
N LYS A 197 -12.98 -7.76 -7.66
CA LYS A 197 -13.67 -8.29 -6.48
C LYS A 197 -14.42 -9.59 -6.78
N ARG A 198 -14.48 -10.00 -8.06
CA ARG A 198 -15.16 -11.24 -8.44
C ARG A 198 -14.31 -12.44 -8.05
N HIS A 199 -14.97 -13.56 -7.78
CA HIS A 199 -14.33 -14.82 -7.38
C HIS A 199 -13.19 -15.22 -8.32
N ILE A 200 -13.44 -15.18 -9.63
CA ILE A 200 -12.46 -15.56 -10.65
C ILE A 200 -11.22 -14.65 -10.67
N ASP A 201 -11.40 -13.37 -10.34
CA ASP A 201 -10.29 -12.39 -10.34
C ASP A 201 -9.31 -12.65 -9.18
N ILE A 202 -9.81 -13.21 -8.07
CA ILE A 202 -9.10 -13.31 -6.79
C ILE A 202 -8.56 -14.72 -6.57
N GLU A 203 -9.32 -15.74 -6.89
CA GLU A 203 -9.03 -17.14 -6.54
C GLU A 203 -7.71 -17.62 -7.13
N SER A 204 -7.46 -17.33 -8.42
CA SER A 204 -6.22 -17.71 -9.08
C SER A 204 -4.98 -17.11 -8.39
N THR A 205 -5.07 -15.85 -7.97
CA THR A 205 -3.99 -15.18 -7.24
C THR A 205 -3.79 -15.76 -5.85
N LEU A 206 -4.87 -16.01 -5.09
CA LEU A 206 -4.78 -16.59 -3.76
C LEU A 206 -4.24 -18.03 -3.81
N MET A 207 -4.61 -18.80 -4.83
CA MET A 207 -4.07 -20.16 -5.03
C MET A 207 -2.58 -20.19 -5.34
N SER A 208 -2.04 -19.11 -5.93
CA SER A 208 -0.61 -19.02 -6.25
C SER A 208 0.27 -18.66 -5.04
N TYR A 209 -0.31 -18.28 -3.90
CA TYR A 209 0.46 -17.91 -2.73
C TYR A 209 1.17 -19.12 -2.11
N LYS A 210 2.49 -19.02 -1.94
CA LYS A 210 3.29 -20.04 -1.24
C LYS A 210 2.94 -20.02 0.25
N GLY A 211 2.81 -21.20 0.85
CA GLY A 211 2.50 -21.33 2.28
C GLY A 211 1.06 -20.96 2.64
N ARG A 212 0.14 -20.92 1.69
CA ARG A 212 -1.30 -20.66 1.94
C ARG A 212 -1.93 -21.67 2.90
N GLU A 213 -1.41 -22.87 2.95
CA GLU A 213 -1.81 -23.94 3.88
C GLU A 213 -1.45 -23.62 5.34
N ASN A 214 -0.49 -22.69 5.57
CA ASN A 214 -0.08 -22.26 6.91
C ASN A 214 -0.95 -21.13 7.46
N VAL A 215 -1.88 -20.60 6.68
CA VAL A 215 -2.82 -19.57 7.13
C VAL A 215 -3.75 -20.16 8.19
N LYS A 216 -3.69 -19.61 9.40
CA LYS A 216 -4.47 -20.06 10.56
C LYS A 216 -5.79 -19.30 10.71
N VAL A 217 -5.79 -18.03 10.32
CA VAL A 217 -6.94 -17.13 10.48
C VAL A 217 -7.11 -16.21 9.28
N VAL A 218 -8.35 -16.12 8.80
CA VAL A 218 -8.77 -15.12 7.80
C VAL A 218 -9.85 -14.23 8.40
N CYS A 219 -9.56 -12.96 8.57
CA CYS A 219 -10.54 -11.93 8.96
C CYS A 219 -11.14 -11.30 7.71
N MET A 220 -12.47 -11.29 7.60
CA MET A 220 -13.18 -10.82 6.41
C MET A 220 -14.58 -10.30 6.73
N ASP A 221 -15.17 -9.60 5.78
CA ASP A 221 -16.56 -9.17 5.83
C ASP A 221 -17.55 -10.34 5.79
N LEU A 222 -18.81 -10.06 6.12
CA LEU A 222 -19.92 -11.02 6.05
C LEU A 222 -20.35 -11.27 4.58
N SER A 223 -19.42 -11.72 3.75
CA SER A 223 -19.63 -12.03 2.33
C SER A 223 -19.59 -13.54 2.10
N SER A 224 -20.71 -14.11 1.67
CA SER A 224 -20.82 -15.54 1.35
C SER A 224 -19.86 -15.95 0.22
N GLY A 225 -19.67 -15.04 -0.75
CA GLY A 225 -18.74 -15.23 -1.83
C GLY A 225 -17.29 -15.38 -1.36
N TYR A 226 -16.81 -14.46 -0.55
CA TYR A 226 -15.47 -14.56 0.03
C TYR A 226 -15.32 -15.78 0.95
N ARG A 227 -16.38 -16.15 1.70
CA ARG A 227 -16.36 -17.35 2.54
C ARG A 227 -16.06 -18.61 1.74
N SER A 228 -16.67 -18.73 0.55
CA SER A 228 -16.44 -19.86 -0.36
C SER A 228 -15.00 -19.90 -0.87
N ILE A 229 -14.46 -18.77 -1.36
CA ILE A 229 -13.09 -18.66 -1.84
C ILE A 229 -12.09 -18.99 -0.72
N VAL A 230 -12.25 -18.38 0.45
CA VAL A 230 -11.37 -18.59 1.60
C VAL A 230 -11.30 -20.06 2.00
N ARG A 231 -12.43 -20.77 2.02
CA ARG A 231 -12.45 -22.21 2.32
C ARG A 231 -11.66 -23.05 1.31
N ARG A 232 -11.68 -22.67 0.02
CA ARG A 232 -10.91 -23.38 -1.02
C ARG A 232 -9.44 -23.01 -1.00
N CYS A 233 -9.13 -21.72 -0.86
CA CYS A 233 -7.75 -21.24 -0.94
C CYS A 233 -6.93 -21.48 0.33
N PHE A 234 -7.59 -21.46 1.52
CA PHE A 234 -6.95 -21.56 2.83
C PHE A 234 -7.62 -22.68 3.65
N PRO A 235 -7.35 -23.96 3.36
CA PRO A 235 -8.11 -25.09 3.92
C PRO A 235 -8.02 -25.20 5.44
N ASN A 236 -6.90 -24.77 6.03
CA ASN A 236 -6.66 -24.84 7.47
C ASN A 236 -7.10 -23.58 8.24
N ALA A 237 -7.57 -22.55 7.53
CA ALA A 237 -7.88 -21.26 8.12
C ALA A 237 -9.25 -21.24 8.83
N LYS A 238 -9.28 -20.60 10.00
CA LYS A 238 -10.51 -20.25 10.69
C LYS A 238 -10.99 -18.88 10.21
N ILE A 239 -12.19 -18.82 9.64
CA ILE A 239 -12.80 -17.55 9.25
C ILE A 239 -13.27 -16.82 10.50
N VAL A 240 -12.91 -15.56 10.61
CA VAL A 240 -13.33 -14.61 11.66
C VAL A 240 -14.05 -13.46 10.99
N ALA A 241 -15.23 -13.11 11.50
CA ALA A 241 -15.97 -11.96 10.99
C ALA A 241 -15.27 -10.65 11.35
N ASP A 242 -15.26 -9.69 10.42
CA ASP A 242 -14.80 -8.34 10.76
C ASP A 242 -15.81 -7.66 11.67
N ARG A 243 -15.34 -7.29 12.86
CA ARG A 243 -16.17 -6.66 13.91
C ARG A 243 -16.85 -5.39 13.45
N PHE A 244 -16.16 -4.58 12.65
CA PHE A 244 -16.72 -3.34 12.13
C PHE A 244 -17.97 -3.61 11.27
N HIS A 245 -17.90 -4.61 10.40
CA HIS A 245 -19.02 -4.99 9.53
C HIS A 245 -20.17 -5.63 10.31
N VAL A 246 -19.87 -6.41 11.35
CA VAL A 246 -20.92 -6.95 12.25
C VAL A 246 -21.65 -5.82 12.97
N ILE A 247 -20.94 -4.84 13.54
CA ILE A 247 -21.56 -3.67 14.19
C ILE A 247 -22.34 -2.83 13.18
N ARG A 248 -21.81 -2.63 11.97
CA ARG A 248 -22.51 -1.89 10.90
C ARG A 248 -23.81 -2.59 10.48
N LEU A 249 -23.85 -3.92 10.48
CA LEU A 249 -25.06 -4.69 10.24
C LEU A 249 -26.11 -4.45 11.32
N VAL A 250 -25.74 -4.47 12.60
CA VAL A 250 -26.64 -4.14 13.71
C VAL A 250 -27.20 -2.75 13.56
N LEU A 251 -26.36 -1.76 13.26
CA LEU A 251 -26.78 -0.38 13.04
C LEU A 251 -27.70 -0.22 11.84
N TYR A 252 -27.48 -1.00 10.77
CA TYR A 252 -28.33 -0.99 9.60
C TYR A 252 -29.76 -1.43 9.94
N HIS A 253 -29.94 -2.61 10.56
CA HIS A 253 -31.26 -3.13 10.91
C HIS A 253 -31.96 -2.27 11.97
N PHE A 254 -31.23 -1.77 12.95
CA PHE A 254 -31.77 -0.82 13.92
C PHE A 254 -32.30 0.46 13.23
N MET A 255 -31.53 1.03 12.29
CA MET A 255 -31.97 2.23 11.58
C MET A 255 -33.14 1.97 10.62
N GLU A 256 -33.24 0.80 10.02
CA GLU A 256 -34.40 0.42 9.21
C GLU A 256 -35.66 0.34 10.09
N PHE A 257 -35.58 -0.27 11.27
CA PHE A 257 -36.66 -0.25 12.24
C PHE A 257 -37.05 1.19 12.65
N CYS A 258 -36.07 2.03 12.99
CA CYS A 258 -36.40 3.41 13.37
C CYS A 258 -37.10 4.17 12.26
N LYS A 259 -36.75 3.94 11.00
CA LYS A 259 -37.40 4.58 9.84
C LYS A 259 -38.76 4.02 9.52
N SER A 260 -39.02 2.74 9.80
CA SER A 260 -40.35 2.16 9.66
C SER A 260 -41.30 2.57 10.76
N ALA A 261 -40.79 2.69 12.00
CA ALA A 261 -41.56 3.12 13.16
C ALA A 261 -41.87 4.62 13.19
N GLN A 262 -40.97 5.45 12.67
CA GLN A 262 -41.11 6.91 12.69
C GLN A 262 -40.54 7.54 11.41
N GLU A 263 -41.40 8.15 10.60
CA GLU A 263 -41.04 8.70 9.31
C GLU A 263 -40.04 9.86 9.38
N GLU A 264 -40.12 10.69 10.41
CA GLU A 264 -39.18 11.80 10.64
C GLU A 264 -37.72 11.35 10.67
N VAL A 265 -37.43 10.11 11.10
CA VAL A 265 -36.08 9.55 11.14
C VAL A 265 -35.47 9.44 9.74
N LYS A 266 -36.28 9.35 8.67
CA LYS A 266 -35.77 9.30 7.29
C LYS A 266 -35.10 10.61 6.88
N TRP A 267 -35.61 11.75 7.33
CA TRP A 267 -35.26 13.07 6.81
C TRP A 267 -34.46 13.93 7.79
N LYS A 268 -34.69 13.80 9.12
CA LYS A 268 -34.01 14.60 10.13
C LYS A 268 -32.64 14.08 10.51
N ARG A 269 -31.58 14.65 9.92
CA ARG A 269 -30.17 14.33 10.28
C ARG A 269 -29.89 14.51 11.77
N SER A 270 -30.58 15.43 12.42
CA SER A 270 -30.49 15.70 13.86
C SER A 270 -30.94 14.53 14.73
N LEU A 271 -31.72 13.58 14.20
CA LEU A 271 -32.13 12.34 14.85
C LEU A 271 -31.32 11.15 14.36
N THR A 272 -31.15 10.99 13.03
CA THR A 272 -30.45 9.86 12.45
C THR A 272 -29.00 9.75 12.90
N TYR A 273 -28.30 10.88 13.08
CA TYR A 273 -26.91 10.87 13.48
C TYR A 273 -26.71 10.45 14.94
N PRO A 274 -27.43 11.02 15.96
CA PRO A 274 -27.35 10.56 17.35
C PRO A 274 -27.81 9.11 17.54
N LEU A 275 -28.89 8.66 16.87
CA LEU A 275 -29.37 7.27 16.95
C LEU A 275 -28.31 6.22 16.55
N ARG A 276 -27.44 6.56 15.60
CA ARG A 276 -26.33 5.68 15.19
C ARG A 276 -25.16 5.67 16.16
N LYS A 277 -25.02 6.72 16.98
CA LYS A 277 -23.92 6.83 17.95
C LYS A 277 -24.15 5.89 19.13
N ARG A 278 -23.05 5.50 19.74
CA ARG A 278 -23.07 4.89 21.07
C ARG A 278 -23.42 5.92 22.12
N LYS A 279 -24.18 5.50 23.15
CA LYS A 279 -24.64 6.37 24.24
C LYS A 279 -23.52 7.19 24.87
N GLU A 280 -22.35 6.60 25.05
CA GLU A 280 -21.15 7.24 25.62
C GLU A 280 -20.58 8.38 24.73
N ARG A 281 -20.82 8.33 23.42
CA ARG A 281 -20.30 9.30 22.44
C ARG A 281 -21.29 10.40 22.08
N LEU A 282 -22.45 10.41 22.71
CA LEU A 282 -23.45 11.47 22.53
C LEU A 282 -22.98 12.76 23.21
N LYS A 283 -23.06 13.87 22.48
CA LYS A 283 -22.89 15.21 23.05
C LYS A 283 -24.07 15.56 23.95
N PRO A 284 -23.94 16.48 24.93
CA PRO A 284 -25.05 16.86 25.83
C PRO A 284 -26.33 17.19 25.09
N HIS A 285 -26.30 18.08 24.09
CA HIS A 285 -27.46 18.47 23.30
C HIS A 285 -28.09 17.34 22.45
N GLU A 286 -27.26 16.37 22.00
CA GLU A 286 -27.74 15.16 21.29
C GLU A 286 -28.46 14.22 22.26
N ARG A 287 -27.95 14.09 23.48
CA ARG A 287 -28.55 13.25 24.54
C ARG A 287 -29.90 13.80 24.96
N GLU A 288 -30.00 15.11 25.15
CA GLU A 288 -31.25 15.75 25.50
C GLU A 288 -32.29 15.62 24.37
N ARG A 289 -31.89 15.84 23.14
CA ARG A 289 -32.75 15.63 21.97
C ARG A 289 -33.28 14.21 21.87
N LEU A 290 -32.42 13.20 22.05
CA LEU A 290 -32.86 11.80 22.04
C LEU A 290 -33.80 11.52 23.21
N LYS A 291 -33.53 12.05 24.41
CA LYS A 291 -34.40 11.90 25.58
C LYS A 291 -35.82 12.41 25.31
N ASN A 292 -35.96 13.58 24.68
CA ASN A 292 -37.27 14.12 24.33
C ASN A 292 -37.93 13.29 23.21
N PHE A 293 -37.18 12.87 22.18
CA PHE A 293 -37.68 12.00 21.12
C PHE A 293 -38.18 10.66 21.64
N PHE A 294 -37.51 10.07 22.60
CA PHE A 294 -37.85 8.77 23.18
C PHE A 294 -39.12 8.84 24.05
N LYS A 295 -39.42 9.97 24.67
CA LYS A 295 -40.71 10.16 25.41
C LYS A 295 -41.90 9.91 24.51
N GLU A 296 -41.82 10.34 23.26
CA GLU A 296 -42.88 10.17 22.25
C GLU A 296 -42.79 8.81 21.51
N ASN A 297 -41.60 8.14 21.58
CA ASN A 297 -41.31 6.93 20.83
C ASN A 297 -40.69 5.85 21.72
N PRO A 298 -41.40 5.28 22.71
CA PRO A 298 -40.85 4.33 23.68
C PRO A 298 -40.37 3.01 23.03
N ALA A 299 -40.98 2.60 21.94
CA ALA A 299 -40.52 1.43 21.18
C ALA A 299 -39.14 1.64 20.57
N ILE A 300 -38.84 2.87 20.09
CA ILE A 300 -37.50 3.18 19.55
C ILE A 300 -36.48 3.29 20.70
N GLU A 301 -36.87 3.78 21.88
CA GLU A 301 -36.01 3.78 23.06
C GLU A 301 -35.59 2.37 23.44
N LEU A 302 -36.52 1.43 23.54
CA LEU A 302 -36.28 0.04 23.88
C LEU A 302 -35.33 -0.61 22.84
N ALA A 303 -35.59 -0.37 21.57
CA ALA A 303 -34.73 -0.84 20.48
C ALA A 303 -33.32 -0.22 20.52
N TYR A 304 -33.20 1.07 20.90
CA TYR A 304 -31.91 1.72 21.08
C TYR A 304 -31.11 1.11 22.23
N GLU A 305 -31.75 0.85 23.37
CA GLU A 305 -31.08 0.18 24.49
C GLU A 305 -30.64 -1.26 24.14
N PHE A 306 -31.49 -1.98 23.40
CA PHE A 306 -31.17 -3.32 22.92
C PHE A 306 -29.97 -3.27 21.97
N LYS A 307 -29.95 -2.34 21.01
CA LYS A 307 -28.82 -2.09 20.10
C LYS A 307 -27.54 -1.79 20.89
N GLU A 308 -27.59 -0.96 21.93
CA GLU A 308 -26.42 -0.64 22.76
C GLU A 308 -25.87 -1.89 23.49
N LYS A 309 -26.73 -2.69 24.11
CA LYS A 309 -26.36 -3.94 24.79
C LYS A 309 -25.76 -4.94 23.80
N LEU A 310 -26.32 -5.07 22.60
CA LEU A 310 -25.81 -5.95 21.56
C LEU A 310 -24.45 -5.48 21.02
N CYS A 311 -24.31 -4.19 20.73
CA CYS A 311 -23.05 -3.60 20.30
C CYS A 311 -21.95 -3.72 21.38
N GLU A 312 -22.30 -3.52 22.66
CA GLU A 312 -21.39 -3.72 23.77
C GLU A 312 -20.88 -5.18 23.81
N LEU A 313 -21.80 -6.14 23.74
CA LEU A 313 -21.47 -7.58 23.75
C LEU A 313 -20.54 -7.93 22.57
N LEU A 314 -20.88 -7.48 21.36
CA LEU A 314 -20.09 -7.76 20.14
C LEU A 314 -18.71 -7.07 20.15
N ASN A 315 -18.57 -5.94 20.86
CA ASN A 315 -17.29 -5.24 20.97
C ASN A 315 -16.34 -5.82 22.04
N LYS A 316 -16.81 -6.73 22.90
CA LYS A 316 -15.96 -7.34 23.90
C LYS A 316 -14.76 -8.04 23.26
N LYS A 317 -13.60 -7.89 23.89
CA LYS A 317 -12.37 -8.61 23.55
C LYS A 317 -12.09 -9.54 24.71
N SER A 318 -12.01 -10.83 24.45
CA SER A 318 -11.79 -11.80 25.49
C SER A 318 -10.94 -12.95 24.97
N GLN A 319 -9.80 -13.17 25.61
CA GLN A 319 -8.94 -14.32 25.29
C GLN A 319 -9.30 -15.56 26.13
N MET A 320 -10.01 -15.38 27.24
CA MET A 320 -10.37 -16.46 28.14
C MET A 320 -11.57 -17.27 27.64
N ALA A 321 -11.40 -18.57 27.56
CA ALA A 321 -12.46 -19.47 27.05
C ALA A 321 -13.78 -19.36 27.87
N LYS A 322 -13.70 -19.19 29.19
CA LYS A 322 -14.87 -19.03 30.08
C LYS A 322 -15.67 -17.78 29.74
N GLN A 323 -15.00 -16.66 29.47
CA GLN A 323 -15.66 -15.40 29.06
C GLN A 323 -16.29 -15.53 27.67
N CYS A 324 -15.61 -16.18 26.73
CA CYS A 324 -16.18 -16.44 25.40
C CYS A 324 -17.45 -17.30 25.50
N LYS A 325 -17.45 -18.38 26.31
CA LYS A 325 -18.65 -19.21 26.54
C LYS A 325 -19.81 -18.39 27.09
N ASN A 326 -19.55 -17.49 28.05
CA ASN A 326 -20.58 -16.59 28.59
C ASN A 326 -21.13 -15.60 27.53
N ASN A 327 -20.25 -15.01 26.74
CA ASN A 327 -20.66 -14.13 25.64
C ASN A 327 -21.50 -14.86 24.60
N ILE A 328 -21.17 -16.12 24.26
CA ILE A 328 -21.95 -16.98 23.38
C ILE A 328 -23.35 -17.20 23.94
N ARG A 329 -23.46 -17.51 25.25
CA ARG A 329 -24.75 -17.72 25.92
C ARG A 329 -25.62 -16.46 25.87
N LYS A 330 -25.02 -15.28 26.18
CA LYS A 330 -25.71 -13.98 26.07
C LYS A 330 -26.16 -13.68 24.66
N LEU A 331 -25.32 -13.90 23.65
CA LEU A 331 -25.68 -13.67 22.25
C LEU A 331 -26.86 -14.56 21.83
N LYS A 332 -26.83 -15.86 22.19
CA LYS A 332 -27.94 -16.78 21.91
C LYS A 332 -29.26 -16.31 22.54
N GLY A 333 -29.22 -15.81 23.79
CA GLY A 333 -30.38 -15.21 24.45
C GLY A 333 -30.91 -13.99 23.69
N MET A 334 -30.04 -13.07 23.28
CA MET A 334 -30.44 -11.90 22.50
C MET A 334 -31.00 -12.28 21.11
N MET A 335 -30.44 -13.30 20.47
CA MET A 335 -30.96 -13.82 19.19
C MET A 335 -32.37 -14.40 19.35
N LYS A 336 -32.67 -15.04 20.47
CA LYS A 336 -34.03 -15.53 20.77
C LYS A 336 -35.02 -14.35 20.87
N VAL A 337 -34.69 -13.32 21.62
CA VAL A 337 -35.51 -12.09 21.70
C VAL A 337 -35.71 -11.46 20.32
N MET A 338 -34.64 -11.32 19.52
CA MET A 338 -34.74 -10.78 18.16
C MET A 338 -35.68 -11.55 17.25
N ARG A 339 -35.79 -12.88 17.40
CA ARG A 339 -36.62 -13.71 16.54
C ARG A 339 -38.08 -13.73 16.91
N TYR A 340 -38.38 -13.70 18.20
CA TYR A 340 -39.72 -14.00 18.69
C TYR A 340 -40.44 -12.82 19.35
N GLU A 341 -39.68 -11.83 19.80
CA GLU A 341 -40.23 -10.73 20.62
C GLU A 341 -39.96 -9.34 20.02
N ALA A 342 -39.10 -9.26 18.99
CA ALA A 342 -38.68 -8.01 18.40
C ALA A 342 -39.29 -7.78 16.99
N PRO A 343 -39.28 -6.54 16.48
CA PRO A 343 -39.70 -6.23 15.12
C PRO A 343 -38.97 -7.04 14.04
N THR A 344 -39.59 -7.15 12.86
CA THR A 344 -39.13 -8.00 11.73
C THR A 344 -37.69 -7.70 11.28
N GLU A 345 -37.25 -6.44 11.38
CA GLU A 345 -35.90 -6.01 11.04
C GLU A 345 -34.84 -6.67 11.94
N PHE A 346 -35.16 -6.85 13.22
CA PHE A 346 -34.30 -7.58 14.15
C PHE A 346 -34.33 -9.10 13.92
N GLY A 347 -35.47 -9.64 13.45
CA GLY A 347 -35.57 -11.03 13.01
C GLY A 347 -34.59 -11.33 11.88
N LYS A 348 -34.55 -10.47 10.84
CA LYS A 348 -33.57 -10.55 9.74
C LYS A 348 -32.12 -10.44 10.22
N LEU A 349 -31.86 -9.59 11.20
CA LEU A 349 -30.56 -9.49 11.85
C LEU A 349 -30.17 -10.81 12.53
N ALA A 350 -31.11 -11.42 13.27
CA ALA A 350 -30.88 -12.71 13.94
C ALA A 350 -30.61 -13.86 12.95
N GLU A 351 -31.27 -13.86 11.79
CA GLU A 351 -30.99 -14.81 10.70
C GLU A 351 -29.56 -14.66 10.19
N THR A 352 -29.14 -13.44 9.85
CA THR A 352 -27.78 -13.18 9.39
C THR A 352 -26.73 -13.55 10.45
N ILE A 353 -26.96 -13.19 11.74
CA ILE A 353 -26.08 -13.60 12.83
C ILE A 353 -26.02 -15.12 12.96
N SER A 354 -27.13 -15.84 12.73
CA SER A 354 -27.16 -17.30 12.76
C SER A 354 -26.34 -17.92 11.64
N GLU A 355 -26.46 -17.41 10.43
CA GLU A 355 -25.67 -17.87 9.28
C GLU A 355 -24.18 -17.69 9.51
N TRP A 356 -23.80 -16.57 10.12
CA TRP A 356 -22.43 -16.20 10.40
C TRP A 356 -22.00 -16.45 11.86
N PHE A 357 -22.73 -17.31 12.58
CA PHE A 357 -22.53 -17.49 14.01
C PHE A 357 -21.09 -17.88 14.38
N ALA A 358 -20.54 -18.91 13.72
CA ALA A 358 -19.19 -19.38 14.01
C ALA A 358 -18.10 -18.32 13.72
N PRO A 359 -18.07 -17.59 12.57
CA PRO A 359 -17.18 -16.45 12.36
C PRO A 359 -17.34 -15.33 13.40
N ILE A 360 -18.58 -15.01 13.80
CA ILE A 360 -18.86 -13.93 14.75
C ILE A 360 -18.34 -14.28 16.15
N ILE A 361 -18.61 -15.47 16.66
CA ILE A 361 -18.14 -15.85 18.00
C ILE A 361 -16.61 -15.94 18.09
N ARG A 362 -15.95 -16.26 16.97
CA ARG A 362 -14.48 -16.30 16.91
C ARG A 362 -13.84 -14.91 17.04
N MET A 363 -14.53 -13.82 16.70
CA MET A 363 -13.98 -12.46 16.81
C MET A 363 -13.71 -12.04 18.28
N TRP A 364 -14.31 -12.69 19.27
CA TRP A 364 -14.00 -12.44 20.67
C TRP A 364 -12.62 -13.01 21.04
N ARG A 365 -12.28 -14.19 20.55
CA ARG A 365 -11.01 -14.85 20.82
C ARG A 365 -9.86 -14.30 19.96
N PHE A 366 -10.14 -14.05 18.68
CA PHE A 366 -9.18 -13.47 17.75
C PHE A 366 -9.33 -11.96 17.78
N THR A 367 -8.54 -11.30 18.61
CA THR A 367 -8.66 -9.84 18.85
C THR A 367 -8.12 -8.99 17.70
N LYS A 368 -7.34 -9.57 16.77
CA LYS A 368 -6.88 -8.89 15.57
C LYS A 368 -8.05 -8.75 14.60
N ASN A 369 -8.43 -7.53 14.33
CA ASN A 369 -9.55 -7.18 13.46
C ASN A 369 -9.05 -6.43 12.21
N ASN A 370 -9.93 -6.26 11.24
CA ASN A 370 -9.67 -5.53 10.01
C ASN A 370 -9.57 -4.00 10.17
N GLY A 371 -9.61 -3.45 11.39
CA GLY A 371 -9.46 -2.00 11.63
C GLY A 371 -8.13 -1.44 11.10
N ILE A 372 -7.09 -2.27 11.04
CA ILE A 372 -5.81 -1.94 10.40
C ILE A 372 -6.01 -1.74 8.90
N THR A 373 -6.82 -2.57 8.26
CA THR A 373 -7.13 -2.50 6.82
C THR A 373 -7.88 -1.20 6.49
N GLU A 374 -8.80 -0.74 7.36
CA GLU A 374 -9.45 0.58 7.19
C GLU A 374 -8.41 1.73 7.20
N GLY A 375 -7.43 1.68 8.10
CA GLY A 375 -6.32 2.63 8.12
C GLY A 375 -5.53 2.63 6.81
N PHE A 376 -5.23 1.45 6.28
CA PHE A 376 -4.58 1.30 4.98
C PHE A 376 -5.45 1.81 3.83
N HIS A 377 -6.75 1.53 3.83
CA HIS A 377 -7.65 2.06 2.80
C HIS A 377 -7.67 3.59 2.77
N ARG A 378 -7.58 4.26 3.92
CA ARG A 378 -7.42 5.73 3.99
C ARG A 378 -6.09 6.18 3.37
N LYS A 379 -4.98 5.49 3.69
CA LYS A 379 -3.66 5.75 3.10
C LYS A 379 -3.65 5.47 1.58
N MET A 380 -4.29 4.39 1.15
CA MET A 380 -4.44 4.04 -0.28
C MET A 380 -5.26 5.09 -1.04
N LYS A 381 -6.33 5.63 -0.45
CA LYS A 381 -7.08 6.76 -1.02
C LYS A 381 -6.24 8.03 -1.11
N LEU A 382 -5.39 8.30 -0.13
CA LEU A 382 -4.44 9.40 -0.19
C LEU A 382 -3.44 9.22 -1.33
N ILE A 383 -2.87 8.01 -1.47
CA ILE A 383 -1.99 7.63 -2.58
C ILE A 383 -2.64 7.92 -3.95
N GLN A 384 -3.92 7.56 -4.11
CA GLN A 384 -4.68 7.83 -5.34
C GLN A 384 -4.84 9.32 -5.60
N ARG A 385 -5.15 10.11 -4.57
CA ARG A 385 -5.31 11.57 -4.68
C ARG A 385 -4.00 12.26 -5.07
N LEU A 386 -2.89 11.90 -4.43
CA LEU A 386 -1.57 12.47 -4.70
C LEU A 386 -1.05 12.14 -6.12
N ALA A 387 -1.50 11.03 -6.69
CA ALA A 387 -1.17 10.64 -8.05
C ALA A 387 -2.17 11.16 -9.11
N TYR A 388 -3.21 11.92 -8.69
CA TYR A 388 -4.32 12.32 -9.57
C TYR A 388 -5.01 11.12 -10.25
N GLY A 389 -5.02 9.96 -9.58
CA GLY A 389 -5.54 8.69 -10.08
C GLY A 389 -4.49 7.82 -10.77
N TYR A 390 -4.88 6.59 -11.08
CA TYR A 390 -4.03 5.60 -11.75
C TYR A 390 -4.75 5.03 -12.98
N LYS A 391 -4.14 5.15 -14.15
CA LYS A 391 -4.62 4.48 -15.37
C LYS A 391 -4.23 2.99 -15.35
N ASN A 392 -3.01 2.68 -14.91
CA ASN A 392 -2.50 1.33 -14.82
C ASN A 392 -2.61 0.81 -13.37
N PHE A 393 -3.25 -0.35 -13.21
CA PHE A 393 -3.45 -0.99 -11.90
C PHE A 393 -2.12 -1.44 -11.28
N GLU A 394 -1.18 -1.97 -12.07
CA GLU A 394 0.10 -2.45 -11.55
C GLU A 394 0.93 -1.30 -10.96
N ASN A 395 0.88 -0.11 -11.54
CA ASN A 395 1.50 1.09 -10.96
C ASN A 395 0.86 1.47 -9.62
N TYR A 396 -0.45 1.31 -9.50
CA TYR A 396 -1.16 1.52 -8.25
C TYR A 396 -0.76 0.47 -7.20
N ARG A 397 -0.84 -0.82 -7.55
CA ARG A 397 -0.45 -1.94 -6.70
C ARG A 397 0.99 -1.78 -6.19
N LEU A 398 1.93 -1.51 -7.09
CA LEU A 398 3.32 -1.28 -6.76
C LEU A 398 3.48 -0.14 -5.75
N ARG A 399 2.79 0.97 -5.95
CA ARG A 399 2.84 2.13 -5.02
C ARG A 399 2.31 1.77 -3.64
N VAL A 400 1.22 1.03 -3.57
CA VAL A 400 0.65 0.57 -2.30
C VAL A 400 1.61 -0.35 -1.58
N LEU A 401 2.19 -1.34 -2.26
CA LEU A 401 3.15 -2.29 -1.68
C LEU A 401 4.41 -1.60 -1.17
N VAL A 402 4.87 -0.56 -1.88
CA VAL A 402 6.01 0.27 -1.44
C VAL A 402 5.72 1.05 -0.17
N GLN A 403 4.52 1.59 -0.04
CA GLN A 403 4.18 2.53 1.05
C GLN A 403 3.42 1.91 2.23
N CYS A 404 2.80 0.78 2.02
CA CYS A 404 1.96 0.10 3.00
C CYS A 404 2.36 -1.37 3.19
N GLY A 405 3.25 -1.89 2.36
CA GLY A 405 3.62 -3.30 2.32
C GLY A 405 4.98 -3.62 2.93
N VAL A 406 5.55 -4.70 2.48
CA VAL A 406 6.81 -5.28 2.99
C VAL A 406 8.05 -4.40 2.74
N PHE A 407 7.93 -3.41 1.87
CA PHE A 407 9.04 -2.50 1.52
C PHE A 407 9.11 -1.25 2.40
N HIS A 408 8.27 -1.19 3.40
CA HIS A 408 8.19 -0.03 4.29
C HIS A 408 9.10 -0.20 5.50
#